data_6c1e37ad0941a4bd2dd7df2a106102a9
#
_entry.id   6c1e37ad0941a4bd2dd7df2a106102a9
#
_cell.length_a   1.000
_cell.length_b   1.000
_cell.length_c   1.000
_cell.angle_alpha   90.00
_cell.angle_beta   90.00
_cell.angle_gamma   90.00
#
_symmetry.space_group_name_H-M   'P 1'
#
loop_
_entity.id
_entity.type
_entity.pdbx_description
1 polymer ?
#
loop_
_entity_poly.entity_id
_entity_poly.type
_entity_poly.pdbx_seq_one_letter_code
_entity_poly.pdbx_strand_id
1 'polypeptide(L)'
;MTHDGGDQDLGLLRRMLARERAAREQAEMLLENKSRDLYATLSRLQRVVGELDAARRQAEHHSAAKGLFLADLSHELRTPLNAVIGYAEMIAEDARGDQVVEDARRIVVAGRGLLALINNVLDYSKAESGRLELSLQPVEVPTVIEESISIALPMVLEHRSSVHAEVEPGFATVMSDPVRLRQVLLNLLSNSAKHTVEGTITVKASPVGVDHYRIEVVDTGRGMDRSQLDRLFEPFQPVQREEGMRFASTGLGMSITRRIVLMLGGGIDVQSSVGHGTTVTVDLPVSGPATQEAA
;
A
#
# COMPACT_ATOMS: atom_id res chain seq x y z
N MET A 1 -75.79 -67.72 12.97
CA MET A 1 -74.83 -67.37 11.89
C MET A 1 -74.76 -65.87 11.76
N THR A 2 -74.03 -65.16 12.64
CA THR A 2 -73.77 -63.70 12.52
C THR A 2 -72.58 -63.31 13.42
N HIS A 3 -71.35 -63.86 13.20
CA HIS A 3 -70.18 -63.44 13.96
C HIS A 3 -68.95 -63.21 13.12
N ASP A 4 -69.06 -63.32 11.77
CA ASP A 4 -67.87 -63.22 10.86
C ASP A 4 -67.65 -61.82 10.23
N GLY A 5 -68.67 -60.94 10.23
CA GLY A 5 -68.50 -59.56 9.68
C GLY A 5 -67.73 -58.58 10.51
N GLY A 6 -67.72 -58.71 11.84
CA GLY A 6 -67.07 -57.76 12.74
C GLY A 6 -65.54 -57.86 12.76
N ASP A 7 -65.01 -59.05 12.53
CA ASP A 7 -63.57 -59.29 12.56
C ASP A 7 -62.85 -58.87 11.27
N GLN A 8 -63.56 -58.95 10.13
CA GLN A 8 -63.07 -58.45 8.85
C GLN A 8 -63.02 -56.91 8.82
N ASP A 9 -64.03 -56.23 9.37
CA ASP A 9 -64.10 -54.78 9.45
C ASP A 9 -63.00 -54.22 10.38
N LEU A 10 -62.74 -54.86 11.54
CA LEU A 10 -61.66 -54.52 12.47
C LEU A 10 -60.29 -54.69 11.79
N GLY A 11 -60.09 -55.72 11.00
CA GLY A 11 -58.86 -55.95 10.22
C GLY A 11 -58.63 -54.90 9.15
N LEU A 12 -59.70 -54.42 8.51
CA LEU A 12 -59.62 -53.33 7.50
C LEU A 12 -59.28 -51.99 8.15
N LEU A 13 -59.93 -51.65 9.25
CA LEU A 13 -59.64 -50.44 10.04
C LEU A 13 -58.19 -50.40 10.54
N ARG A 14 -57.66 -51.50 11.06
CA ARG A 14 -56.26 -51.59 11.51
C ARG A 14 -55.30 -51.36 10.36
N ARG A 15 -55.57 -51.89 9.16
CA ARG A 15 -54.72 -51.65 7.97
C ARG A 15 -54.80 -50.19 7.47
N MET A 16 -55.98 -49.58 7.53
CA MET A 16 -56.13 -48.15 7.18
C MET A 16 -55.37 -47.27 8.18
N LEU A 17 -55.51 -47.53 9.48
CA LEU A 17 -54.79 -46.77 10.51
C LEU A 17 -53.27 -46.93 10.42
N ALA A 18 -52.77 -48.13 10.11
CA ALA A 18 -51.34 -48.37 9.90
C ALA A 18 -50.82 -47.63 8.66
N ARG A 19 -51.56 -47.57 7.56
CA ARG A 19 -51.23 -46.79 6.36
C ARG A 19 -51.20 -45.28 6.65
N GLU A 20 -52.19 -44.78 7.38
CA GLU A 20 -52.29 -43.38 7.74
C GLU A 20 -51.10 -42.98 8.65
N ARG A 21 -50.75 -43.80 9.66
CA ARG A 21 -49.57 -43.57 10.46
C ARG A 21 -48.26 -43.55 9.66
N ALA A 22 -48.06 -44.52 8.80
CA ALA A 22 -46.88 -44.57 7.92
C ALA A 22 -46.78 -43.36 6.97
N ALA A 23 -47.93 -42.93 6.39
CA ALA A 23 -47.96 -41.73 5.57
C ALA A 23 -47.64 -40.45 6.37
N ARG A 24 -48.13 -40.35 7.60
CA ARG A 24 -47.86 -39.23 8.48
C ARG A 24 -46.37 -39.18 8.88
N GLU A 25 -45.78 -40.32 9.29
CA GLU A 25 -44.36 -40.42 9.58
C GLU A 25 -43.47 -40.04 8.39
N GLN A 26 -43.84 -40.50 7.20
CA GLN A 26 -43.14 -40.09 5.95
C GLN A 26 -43.25 -38.60 5.70
N ALA A 27 -44.43 -38.00 5.88
CA ALA A 27 -44.62 -36.56 5.72
C ALA A 27 -43.83 -35.76 6.76
N GLU A 28 -43.79 -36.19 8.02
CA GLU A 28 -42.99 -35.55 9.06
C GLU A 28 -41.48 -35.60 8.75
N MET A 29 -40.97 -36.77 8.33
CA MET A 29 -39.55 -36.90 7.94
C MET A 29 -39.22 -36.03 6.71
N LEU A 30 -40.12 -35.96 5.69
CA LEU A 30 -39.93 -35.13 4.53
C LEU A 30 -39.89 -33.63 4.91
N LEU A 31 -40.76 -33.21 5.81
CA LEU A 31 -40.85 -31.85 6.31
C LEU A 31 -39.59 -31.47 7.07
N GLU A 32 -39.08 -32.35 7.93
CA GLU A 32 -37.84 -32.14 8.67
C GLU A 32 -36.62 -32.03 7.77
N ASN A 33 -36.50 -32.90 6.77
CA ASN A 33 -35.42 -32.84 5.79
C ASN A 33 -35.48 -31.55 4.98
N LYS A 34 -36.66 -31.16 4.49
CA LYS A 34 -36.86 -29.91 3.73
C LYS A 34 -36.55 -28.67 4.60
N SER A 35 -36.91 -28.70 5.88
CA SER A 35 -36.58 -27.64 6.82
C SER A 35 -35.07 -27.51 7.00
N ARG A 36 -34.36 -28.63 7.19
CA ARG A 36 -32.87 -28.63 7.28
C ARG A 36 -32.21 -28.07 6.02
N ASP A 37 -32.65 -28.52 4.84
CA ASP A 37 -32.14 -28.03 3.56
C ASP A 37 -32.37 -26.53 3.40
N LEU A 38 -33.55 -26.04 3.79
CA LEU A 38 -33.89 -24.63 3.76
C LEU A 38 -32.99 -23.79 4.67
N TYR A 39 -32.77 -24.23 5.93
CA TYR A 39 -31.88 -23.55 6.85
C TYR A 39 -30.42 -23.53 6.36
N ALA A 40 -29.94 -24.64 5.80
CA ALA A 40 -28.59 -24.70 5.21
C ALA A 40 -28.46 -23.74 4.02
N THR A 41 -29.49 -23.67 3.17
CA THR A 41 -29.50 -22.76 2.01
C THR A 41 -29.55 -21.29 2.44
N LEU A 42 -30.39 -20.96 3.44
CA LEU A 42 -30.47 -19.60 4.01
C LEU A 42 -29.13 -19.16 4.62
N SER A 43 -28.48 -20.03 5.40
CA SER A 43 -27.18 -19.74 6.00
C SER A 43 -26.09 -19.52 4.93
N ARG A 44 -26.15 -20.30 3.83
CA ARG A 44 -25.22 -20.11 2.70
C ARG A 44 -25.47 -18.81 1.97
N LEU A 45 -26.73 -18.45 1.71
CA LEU A 45 -27.12 -17.19 1.10
C LEU A 45 -26.68 -15.98 1.95
N GLN A 46 -26.91 -16.03 3.26
CA GLN A 46 -26.50 -14.95 4.18
C GLN A 46 -24.98 -14.73 4.14
N ARG A 47 -24.19 -15.82 4.08
CA ARG A 47 -22.73 -15.72 3.96
C ARG A 47 -22.32 -15.07 2.64
N VAL A 48 -22.87 -15.54 1.51
CA VAL A 48 -22.54 -14.99 0.18
C VAL A 48 -22.95 -13.52 0.06
N VAL A 49 -24.10 -13.13 0.61
CA VAL A 49 -24.52 -11.72 0.65
C VAL A 49 -23.53 -10.89 1.49
N GLY A 50 -23.09 -11.39 2.64
CA GLY A 50 -22.10 -10.72 3.47
C GLY A 50 -20.73 -10.54 2.78
N GLU A 51 -20.26 -11.56 2.08
CA GLU A 51 -19.03 -11.51 1.28
C GLU A 51 -19.15 -10.52 0.10
N LEU A 52 -20.30 -10.52 -0.58
CA LEU A 52 -20.58 -9.60 -1.69
C LEU A 52 -20.65 -8.13 -1.22
N ASP A 53 -21.30 -7.88 -0.09
CA ASP A 53 -21.38 -6.54 0.50
C ASP A 53 -20.02 -6.02 0.97
N ALA A 54 -19.16 -6.91 1.49
CA ALA A 54 -17.80 -6.56 1.86
C ALA A 54 -16.95 -6.22 0.60
N ALA A 55 -17.01 -7.05 -0.43
CA ALA A 55 -16.33 -6.83 -1.70
C ALA A 55 -16.81 -5.54 -2.40
N ARG A 56 -18.12 -5.28 -2.37
CA ARG A 56 -18.71 -4.06 -2.92
C ARG A 56 -18.21 -2.82 -2.20
N ARG A 57 -18.23 -2.80 -0.86
CA ARG A 57 -17.71 -1.67 -0.06
C ARG A 57 -16.25 -1.42 -0.34
N GLN A 58 -15.44 -2.47 -0.46
CA GLN A 58 -14.04 -2.35 -0.82
C GLN A 58 -13.86 -1.73 -2.22
N ALA A 59 -14.63 -2.18 -3.22
CA ALA A 59 -14.60 -1.62 -4.58
C ALA A 59 -15.06 -0.15 -4.62
N GLU A 60 -16.08 0.22 -3.86
CA GLU A 60 -16.57 1.62 -3.74
C GLU A 60 -15.52 2.51 -3.08
N HIS A 61 -14.83 2.05 -2.02
CA HIS A 61 -13.71 2.75 -1.41
C HIS A 61 -12.55 2.97 -2.39
N HIS A 62 -12.16 1.93 -3.14
CA HIS A 62 -11.13 2.05 -4.17
C HIS A 62 -11.52 3.03 -5.29
N SER A 63 -12.78 3.01 -5.72
CA SER A 63 -13.28 3.93 -6.77
C SER A 63 -13.34 5.38 -6.30
N ALA A 64 -13.78 5.62 -5.06
CA ALA A 64 -13.81 6.95 -4.46
C ALA A 64 -12.40 7.52 -4.26
N ALA A 65 -11.47 6.71 -3.75
CA ALA A 65 -10.05 7.06 -3.62
C ALA A 65 -9.42 7.42 -4.98
N LYS A 66 -9.74 6.64 -6.04
CA LYS A 66 -9.29 6.91 -7.41
C LYS A 66 -9.84 8.21 -7.99
N GLY A 67 -11.10 8.57 -7.66
CA GLY A 67 -11.73 9.82 -8.08
C GLY A 67 -11.11 11.06 -7.40
N LEU A 68 -10.91 11.01 -6.09
CA LEU A 68 -10.22 12.05 -5.33
C LEU A 68 -8.77 12.24 -5.83
N PHE A 69 -8.07 11.14 -6.12
CA PHE A 69 -6.73 11.15 -6.68
C PHE A 69 -6.63 11.88 -8.02
N LEU A 70 -7.54 11.63 -8.97
CA LEU A 70 -7.53 12.32 -10.26
C LEU A 70 -7.75 13.83 -10.10
N ALA A 71 -8.55 14.24 -9.11
CA ALA A 71 -8.74 15.65 -8.79
C ALA A 71 -7.49 16.27 -8.16
N ASP A 72 -6.87 15.61 -7.18
CA ASP A 72 -5.65 16.06 -6.51
C ASP A 72 -4.45 16.05 -7.48
N LEU A 73 -4.32 15.01 -8.33
CA LEU A 73 -3.32 14.95 -9.40
C LEU A 73 -3.43 16.13 -10.35
N SER A 74 -4.65 16.48 -10.77
CA SER A 74 -4.88 17.64 -11.65
C SER A 74 -4.42 18.94 -11.00
N HIS A 75 -4.61 19.08 -9.68
CA HIS A 75 -4.13 20.22 -8.91
C HIS A 75 -2.61 20.23 -8.75
N GLU A 76 -2.01 19.08 -8.42
CA GLU A 76 -0.57 18.94 -8.21
C GLU A 76 0.24 19.02 -9.52
N LEU A 77 -0.34 18.61 -10.65
CA LEU A 77 0.26 18.80 -11.97
C LEU A 77 0.15 20.27 -12.46
N ARG A 78 -0.96 20.94 -12.15
CA ARG A 78 -1.20 22.34 -12.56
C ARG A 78 -0.23 23.29 -11.88
N THR A 79 0.11 23.10 -10.61
CA THR A 79 1.01 24.01 -9.84
C THR A 79 2.41 24.12 -10.47
N PRO A 80 3.19 23.03 -10.68
CA PRO A 80 4.50 23.12 -11.33
C PRO A 80 4.39 23.51 -12.80
N LEU A 81 3.33 23.11 -13.51
CA LEU A 81 3.12 23.50 -14.89
C LEU A 81 2.89 25.01 -15.03
N ASN A 82 2.05 25.61 -14.17
CA ASN A 82 1.85 27.05 -14.15
C ASN A 82 3.12 27.80 -13.75
N ALA A 83 3.95 27.24 -12.86
CA ALA A 83 5.26 27.80 -12.53
C ALA A 83 6.21 27.76 -13.74
N VAL A 84 6.27 26.65 -14.47
CA VAL A 84 7.07 26.55 -15.72
C VAL A 84 6.61 27.58 -16.74
N ILE A 85 5.30 27.68 -16.98
CA ILE A 85 4.73 28.63 -17.93
C ILE A 85 5.01 30.07 -17.48
N GLY A 86 4.72 30.41 -16.21
CA GLY A 86 4.90 31.78 -15.70
C GLY A 86 6.35 32.26 -15.72
N TYR A 87 7.32 31.41 -15.34
CA TYR A 87 8.74 31.76 -15.44
C TYR A 87 9.22 31.83 -16.89
N ALA A 88 8.68 30.99 -17.78
CA ALA A 88 8.99 31.09 -19.22
C ALA A 88 8.45 32.40 -19.84
N GLU A 89 7.24 32.83 -19.45
CA GLU A 89 6.66 34.11 -19.84
C GLU A 89 7.49 35.28 -19.32
N MET A 90 7.92 35.28 -18.06
CA MET A 90 8.78 36.30 -17.47
C MET A 90 10.12 36.40 -18.17
N ILE A 91 10.74 35.27 -18.57
CA ILE A 91 11.96 35.25 -19.38
C ILE A 91 11.71 35.85 -20.78
N ALA A 92 10.55 35.58 -21.39
CA ALA A 92 10.20 36.08 -22.69
C ALA A 92 9.94 37.61 -22.71
N GLU A 93 9.41 38.16 -21.59
CA GLU A 93 9.03 39.59 -21.52
C GLU A 93 10.18 40.46 -21.06
N ASP A 94 11.05 40.06 -20.17
CA ASP A 94 12.12 40.91 -19.59
C ASP A 94 13.43 40.17 -19.30
N ALA A 95 14.07 39.65 -20.33
CA ALA A 95 15.33 38.91 -20.24
C ALA A 95 16.52 39.85 -19.94
N ARG A 96 16.80 40.12 -18.67
CA ARG A 96 18.01 40.85 -18.23
C ARG A 96 18.80 40.10 -17.17
N GLY A 97 20.02 39.67 -17.55
CA GLY A 97 21.09 39.29 -16.63
C GLY A 97 20.79 38.13 -15.68
N ASP A 98 21.09 38.33 -14.42
CA ASP A 98 21.03 37.27 -13.37
C ASP A 98 19.61 36.74 -13.11
N GLN A 99 18.59 37.55 -13.38
CA GLN A 99 17.18 37.13 -13.20
C GLN A 99 16.79 36.00 -14.16
N VAL A 100 17.29 36.02 -15.38
CA VAL A 100 17.04 34.95 -16.38
C VAL A 100 17.57 33.60 -15.90
N VAL A 101 18.74 33.61 -15.28
CA VAL A 101 19.37 32.40 -14.76
C VAL A 101 18.55 31.82 -13.59
N GLU A 102 18.06 32.68 -12.73
CA GLU A 102 17.24 32.25 -11.57
C GLU A 102 15.89 31.72 -12.00
N ASP A 103 15.23 32.39 -12.95
CA ASP A 103 13.92 31.94 -13.47
C ASP A 103 14.06 30.65 -14.29
N ALA A 104 15.14 30.49 -15.06
CA ALA A 104 15.47 29.23 -15.73
C ALA A 104 15.70 28.08 -14.71
N ARG A 105 16.38 28.34 -13.57
CA ARG A 105 16.52 27.35 -12.51
C ARG A 105 15.18 26.94 -11.92
N ARG A 106 14.29 27.89 -11.67
CA ARG A 106 12.94 27.62 -11.15
C ARG A 106 12.12 26.76 -12.11
N ILE A 107 12.23 27.03 -13.43
CA ILE A 107 11.61 26.17 -14.46
C ILE A 107 12.16 24.73 -14.38
N VAL A 108 13.45 24.56 -14.29
CA VAL A 108 14.09 23.23 -14.19
C VAL A 108 13.61 22.49 -12.93
N VAL A 109 13.56 23.17 -11.80
CA VAL A 109 13.08 22.58 -10.53
C VAL A 109 11.62 22.17 -10.64
N ALA A 110 10.75 23.04 -11.16
CA ALA A 110 9.33 22.74 -11.34
C ALA A 110 9.12 21.59 -12.36
N GLY A 111 9.86 21.57 -13.46
CA GLY A 111 9.82 20.49 -14.46
C GLY A 111 10.28 19.13 -13.91
N ARG A 112 11.34 19.11 -13.11
CA ARG A 112 11.80 17.88 -12.43
C ARG A 112 10.77 17.36 -11.42
N GLY A 113 10.14 18.26 -10.66
CA GLY A 113 9.05 17.91 -9.74
C GLY A 113 7.87 17.27 -10.48
N LEU A 114 7.48 17.86 -11.62
CA LEU A 114 6.41 17.32 -12.47
C LEU A 114 6.75 15.93 -13.02
N LEU A 115 7.98 15.74 -13.50
CA LEU A 115 8.44 14.44 -14.02
C LEU A 115 8.45 13.38 -12.93
N ALA A 116 8.89 13.71 -11.72
CA ALA A 116 8.85 12.81 -10.57
C ALA A 116 7.41 12.40 -10.21
N LEU A 117 6.46 13.35 -10.24
CA LEU A 117 5.03 13.10 -10.07
C LEU A 117 4.49 12.11 -11.11
N ILE A 118 4.74 12.37 -12.39
CA ILE A 118 4.30 11.50 -13.49
C ILE A 118 4.87 10.08 -13.32
N ASN A 119 6.16 9.96 -13.00
CA ASN A 119 6.81 8.67 -12.81
C ASN A 119 6.21 7.91 -11.62
N ASN A 120 5.92 8.58 -10.52
CA ASN A 120 5.25 7.97 -9.36
C ASN A 120 3.86 7.43 -9.71
N VAL A 121 3.08 8.16 -10.51
CA VAL A 121 1.76 7.71 -10.97
C VAL A 121 1.87 6.50 -11.90
N LEU A 122 2.83 6.53 -12.83
CA LEU A 122 3.07 5.41 -13.74
C LEU A 122 3.56 4.16 -12.99
N ASP A 123 4.48 4.33 -12.03
CA ASP A 123 4.96 3.23 -11.19
C ASP A 123 3.83 2.66 -10.33
N TYR A 124 2.98 3.50 -9.74
CA TYR A 124 1.79 3.05 -9.02
C TYR A 124 0.85 2.25 -9.93
N SER A 125 0.53 2.76 -11.12
CA SER A 125 -0.35 2.08 -12.08
C SER A 125 0.22 0.73 -12.56
N LYS A 126 1.54 0.68 -12.84
CA LYS A 126 2.22 -0.57 -13.20
C LYS A 126 2.24 -1.57 -12.04
N ALA A 127 2.48 -1.09 -10.82
CA ALA A 127 2.48 -1.93 -9.63
C ALA A 127 1.08 -2.47 -9.30
N GLU A 128 0.03 -1.65 -9.45
CA GLU A 128 -1.37 -2.07 -9.26
C GLU A 128 -1.78 -3.15 -10.28
N SER A 129 -1.35 -3.00 -11.53
CA SER A 129 -1.66 -3.97 -12.60
C SER A 129 -0.76 -5.20 -12.63
N GLY A 130 0.18 -5.34 -11.69
CA GLY A 130 1.15 -6.45 -11.66
C GLY A 130 2.17 -6.44 -12.80
N ARG A 131 2.30 -5.32 -13.53
CA ARG A 131 3.20 -5.16 -14.70
C ARG A 131 4.55 -4.53 -14.36
N LEU A 132 4.81 -4.27 -13.08
CA LEU A 132 6.11 -3.80 -12.65
C LEU A 132 7.07 -4.99 -12.62
N GLU A 133 8.03 -5.02 -13.51
CA GLU A 133 9.06 -6.06 -13.58
C GLU A 133 10.28 -5.66 -12.73
N LEU A 134 10.93 -6.64 -12.10
CA LEU A 134 12.18 -6.47 -11.35
C LEU A 134 13.37 -6.90 -12.20
N SER A 135 14.43 -6.10 -12.20
CA SER A 135 15.73 -6.45 -12.78
C SER A 135 16.71 -6.87 -11.68
N LEU A 136 16.64 -8.14 -11.30
CA LEU A 136 17.47 -8.68 -10.20
C LEU A 136 18.92 -8.82 -10.66
N GLN A 137 19.85 -8.27 -9.86
CA GLN A 137 21.28 -8.36 -10.06
C GLN A 137 22.02 -8.29 -8.73
N PRO A 138 23.32 -8.67 -8.68
CA PRO A 138 24.12 -8.46 -7.49
C PRO A 138 24.22 -6.96 -7.13
N VAL A 139 23.90 -6.60 -5.90
CA VAL A 139 23.87 -5.22 -5.41
C VAL A 139 24.70 -5.10 -4.13
N GLU A 140 25.57 -4.13 -4.10
CA GLU A 140 26.28 -3.71 -2.88
C GLU A 140 25.40 -2.67 -2.14
N VAL A 141 24.70 -3.11 -1.10
CA VAL A 141 23.75 -2.29 -0.35
C VAL A 141 24.39 -1.02 0.22
N PRO A 142 25.63 -1.06 0.79
CA PRO A 142 26.31 0.13 1.27
C PRO A 142 26.45 1.21 0.19
N THR A 143 26.85 0.83 -1.02
CA THR A 143 26.99 1.75 -2.16
C THR A 143 25.66 2.43 -2.52
N VAL A 144 24.56 1.66 -2.54
CA VAL A 144 23.23 2.23 -2.83
C VAL A 144 22.77 3.19 -1.72
N ILE A 145 23.11 2.90 -0.46
CA ILE A 145 22.83 3.78 0.67
C ILE A 145 23.60 5.11 0.53
N GLU A 146 24.92 5.05 0.29
CA GLU A 146 25.77 6.22 0.13
C GLU A 146 25.33 7.12 -1.02
N GLU A 147 25.03 6.53 -2.19
CA GLU A 147 24.49 7.25 -3.34
C GLU A 147 23.14 7.92 -3.01
N SER A 148 22.24 7.20 -2.30
CA SER A 148 20.93 7.72 -1.92
C SER A 148 21.05 8.88 -0.93
N ILE A 149 21.96 8.79 0.05
CA ILE A 149 22.27 9.88 0.99
C ILE A 149 22.82 11.09 0.24
N SER A 150 23.77 10.88 -0.69
CA SER A 150 24.36 11.96 -1.48
C SER A 150 23.30 12.74 -2.27
N ILE A 151 22.30 12.02 -2.85
CA ILE A 151 21.19 12.64 -3.57
C ILE A 151 20.25 13.40 -2.63
N ALA A 152 19.98 12.88 -1.43
CA ALA A 152 19.06 13.49 -0.46
C ALA A 152 19.70 14.65 0.34
N LEU A 153 21.04 14.70 0.41
CA LEU A 153 21.79 15.64 1.24
C LEU A 153 21.39 17.11 1.06
N PRO A 154 21.20 17.65 -0.16
CA PRO A 154 20.78 19.05 -0.32
C PRO A 154 19.46 19.37 0.40
N MET A 155 18.49 18.45 0.35
CA MET A 155 17.20 18.60 1.02
C MET A 155 17.33 18.54 2.54
N VAL A 156 18.18 17.66 3.05
CA VAL A 156 18.46 17.55 4.50
C VAL A 156 19.10 18.83 5.03
N LEU A 157 20.07 19.39 4.30
CA LEU A 157 20.74 20.64 4.66
C LEU A 157 19.82 21.86 4.60
N GLU A 158 18.85 21.88 3.67
CA GLU A 158 17.83 22.95 3.59
C GLU A 158 17.05 23.08 4.92
N HIS A 159 16.80 21.94 5.59
CA HIS A 159 16.13 21.88 6.90
C HIS A 159 17.09 21.93 8.09
N ARG A 160 18.38 22.31 7.89
CA ARG A 160 19.43 22.38 8.93
C ARG A 160 19.62 21.06 9.70
N SER A 161 19.34 19.95 9.05
CA SER A 161 19.47 18.62 9.62
C SER A 161 20.75 17.94 9.13
N SER A 162 21.13 16.83 9.75
CA SER A 162 22.25 15.98 9.36
C SER A 162 21.76 14.60 8.92
N VAL A 163 22.53 13.94 8.03
CA VAL A 163 22.28 12.55 7.64
C VAL A 163 23.58 11.77 7.64
N HIS A 164 23.55 10.54 8.12
CA HIS A 164 24.69 9.61 8.10
C HIS A 164 24.23 8.16 7.97
N ALA A 165 25.17 7.29 7.58
CA ALA A 165 24.97 5.86 7.49
C ALA A 165 25.69 5.11 8.61
N GLU A 166 25.06 4.08 9.14
CA GLU A 166 25.61 3.09 10.06
C GLU A 166 25.42 1.71 9.42
N VAL A 167 26.46 1.23 8.73
CA VAL A 167 26.42 -0.08 8.05
C VAL A 167 27.30 -1.06 8.82
N GLU A 168 26.72 -2.19 9.21
CA GLU A 168 27.50 -3.24 9.90
C GLU A 168 28.58 -3.82 8.99
N PRO A 169 29.81 -4.07 9.52
CA PRO A 169 30.88 -4.66 8.76
C PRO A 169 30.53 -6.07 8.23
N GLY A 170 30.94 -6.38 7.01
CA GLY A 170 30.71 -7.68 6.41
C GLY A 170 29.37 -7.81 5.70
N PHE A 171 28.72 -6.72 5.40
CA PHE A 171 27.51 -6.71 4.56
C PHE A 171 27.81 -7.32 3.19
N ALA A 172 27.16 -8.43 2.89
CA ALA A 172 27.38 -9.15 1.63
C ALA A 172 26.65 -8.47 0.47
N THR A 173 27.10 -8.77 -0.75
CA THR A 173 26.34 -8.50 -1.97
C THR A 173 25.03 -9.27 -1.93
N VAL A 174 23.92 -8.61 -2.23
CA VAL A 174 22.57 -9.19 -2.23
C VAL A 174 22.02 -9.26 -3.65
N MET A 175 21.13 -10.19 -3.92
CA MET A 175 20.37 -10.21 -5.17
C MET A 175 19.16 -9.28 -5.05
N SER A 176 19.17 -8.15 -5.75
CA SER A 176 18.10 -7.16 -5.69
C SER A 176 18.03 -6.36 -6.99
N ASP A 177 17.04 -5.46 -7.09
CA ASP A 177 16.96 -4.45 -8.14
C ASP A 177 17.50 -3.12 -7.59
N PRO A 178 18.69 -2.65 -8.04
CA PRO A 178 19.31 -1.44 -7.49
C PRO A 178 18.50 -0.17 -7.78
N VAL A 179 17.73 -0.13 -8.87
CA VAL A 179 16.88 1.02 -9.19
C VAL A 179 15.71 1.09 -8.20
N ARG A 180 15.09 -0.05 -7.92
CA ARG A 180 13.97 -0.14 -6.97
C ARG A 180 14.43 0.04 -5.53
N LEU A 181 15.56 -0.53 -5.14
CA LEU A 181 16.13 -0.34 -3.81
C LEU A 181 16.47 1.15 -3.56
N ARG A 182 17.10 1.81 -4.54
CA ARG A 182 17.37 3.25 -4.49
C ARG A 182 16.07 4.07 -4.41
N GLN A 183 15.05 3.69 -5.16
CA GLN A 183 13.74 4.36 -5.13
C GLN A 183 13.11 4.29 -3.72
N VAL A 184 13.17 3.12 -3.07
CA VAL A 184 12.73 2.95 -1.66
C VAL A 184 13.51 3.89 -0.75
N LEU A 185 14.84 3.86 -0.80
CA LEU A 185 15.70 4.69 0.06
C LEU A 185 15.47 6.19 -0.15
N LEU A 186 15.42 6.66 -1.39
CA LEU A 186 15.17 8.06 -1.71
C LEU A 186 13.82 8.53 -1.21
N ASN A 187 12.80 7.70 -1.32
CA ASN A 187 11.49 8.04 -0.79
C ASN A 187 11.47 8.16 0.74
N LEU A 188 12.11 7.21 1.43
CA LEU A 188 12.24 7.26 2.89
C LEU A 188 13.06 8.46 3.34
N LEU A 189 14.23 8.70 2.75
CA LEU A 189 15.10 9.84 3.06
C LEU A 189 14.41 11.19 2.78
N SER A 190 13.69 11.30 1.66
CA SER A 190 12.93 12.51 1.34
C SER A 190 11.81 12.78 2.35
N ASN A 191 11.11 11.74 2.82
CA ASN A 191 10.10 11.88 3.86
C ASN A 191 10.75 12.31 5.20
N SER A 192 11.82 11.65 5.62
CA SER A 192 12.56 12.03 6.84
C SER A 192 13.07 13.47 6.76
N ALA A 193 13.66 13.89 5.62
CA ALA A 193 14.14 15.25 5.44
C ALA A 193 13.04 16.31 5.56
N LYS A 194 11.86 16.05 5.00
CA LYS A 194 10.70 16.96 5.08
C LYS A 194 10.16 17.15 6.49
N HIS A 195 10.28 16.14 7.32
CA HIS A 195 9.66 16.13 8.65
C HIS A 195 10.65 16.26 9.80
N THR A 196 11.95 16.44 9.49
CA THR A 196 13.01 16.66 10.45
C THR A 196 13.61 18.06 10.25
N VAL A 197 13.49 18.90 11.24
CA VAL A 197 14.07 20.26 11.27
C VAL A 197 15.08 20.33 12.41
N GLU A 198 16.32 20.77 12.11
CA GLU A 198 17.41 20.87 13.09
C GLU A 198 17.68 19.54 13.83
N GLY A 199 17.54 18.42 13.12
CA GLY A 199 17.64 17.08 13.68
C GLY A 199 18.61 16.18 12.93
N THR A 200 18.47 14.88 13.15
CA THR A 200 19.35 13.86 12.58
C THR A 200 18.54 12.77 11.88
N ILE A 201 19.05 12.32 10.74
CA ILE A 201 18.55 11.18 9.99
C ILE A 201 19.65 10.13 9.95
N THR A 202 19.37 8.91 10.37
CA THR A 202 20.32 7.80 10.37
C THR A 202 19.80 6.68 9.47
N VAL A 203 20.61 6.25 8.51
CA VAL A 203 20.34 5.04 7.72
C VAL A 203 21.18 3.92 8.27
N LYS A 204 20.53 2.89 8.84
CA LYS A 204 21.21 1.71 9.37
C LYS A 204 21.04 0.55 8.40
N ALA A 205 22.07 -0.28 8.27
CA ALA A 205 21.97 -1.53 7.55
C ALA A 205 22.70 -2.64 8.31
N SER A 206 22.00 -3.77 8.50
CA SER A 206 22.51 -4.92 9.24
C SER A 206 21.97 -6.23 8.66
N PRO A 207 22.72 -7.35 8.77
CA PRO A 207 22.22 -8.66 8.45
C PRO A 207 21.18 -9.11 9.50
N VAL A 208 20.15 -9.86 9.04
CA VAL A 208 19.14 -10.47 9.91
C VAL A 208 19.17 -11.99 9.68
N GLY A 209 19.92 -12.70 10.52
CA GLY A 209 20.21 -14.11 10.30
C GLY A 209 21.10 -14.32 9.06
N VAL A 210 20.86 -15.43 8.31
CA VAL A 210 21.66 -15.78 7.12
C VAL A 210 20.99 -15.37 5.81
N ASP A 211 19.67 -15.24 5.80
CA ASP A 211 18.87 -15.14 4.57
C ASP A 211 18.26 -13.76 4.34
N HIS A 212 18.33 -12.87 5.33
CA HIS A 212 17.72 -11.54 5.25
C HIS A 212 18.71 -10.44 5.66
N TYR A 213 18.41 -9.22 5.22
CA TYR A 213 19.06 -8.00 5.70
C TYR A 213 18.00 -6.93 5.98
N ARG A 214 18.36 -6.05 6.89
CA ARG A 214 17.51 -4.97 7.37
C ARG A 214 18.10 -3.62 6.99
N ILE A 215 17.26 -2.73 6.51
CA ILE A 215 17.57 -1.31 6.38
C ILE A 215 16.60 -0.54 7.26
N GLU A 216 17.11 0.34 8.12
CA GLU A 216 16.30 1.22 8.94
C GLU A 216 16.63 2.67 8.59
N VAL A 217 15.58 3.47 8.40
CA VAL A 217 15.72 4.93 8.31
C VAL A 217 15.09 5.51 9.56
N VAL A 218 15.94 6.10 10.40
CA VAL A 218 15.56 6.68 11.70
C VAL A 218 15.70 8.19 11.61
N ASP A 219 14.64 8.92 11.92
CA ASP A 219 14.66 10.37 12.02
C ASP A 219 14.25 10.85 13.41
N THR A 220 14.74 12.02 13.79
CA THR A 220 14.38 12.72 15.04
C THR A 220 13.35 13.81 14.78
N GLY A 221 12.51 13.64 13.78
CA GLY A 221 11.50 14.60 13.37
C GLY A 221 10.30 14.68 14.29
N ARG A 222 9.23 15.31 13.79
CA ARG A 222 7.99 15.53 14.57
C ARG A 222 7.24 14.25 14.94
N GLY A 223 7.51 13.14 14.26
CA GLY A 223 6.77 11.90 14.42
C GLY A 223 5.33 11.97 13.93
N MET A 224 4.59 10.89 14.19
CA MET A 224 3.21 10.69 13.75
C MET A 224 2.33 10.20 14.90
N ASP A 225 1.04 10.58 14.89
CA ASP A 225 0.04 10.01 15.77
C ASP A 225 -0.49 8.66 15.22
N ARG A 226 -1.29 7.96 16.03
CA ARG A 226 -1.83 6.64 15.68
C ARG A 226 -2.68 6.68 14.41
N SER A 227 -3.47 7.73 14.23
CA SER A 227 -4.37 7.84 13.07
C SER A 227 -3.59 8.06 11.77
N GLN A 228 -2.48 8.79 11.84
CA GLN A 228 -1.55 9.00 10.72
C GLN A 228 -0.80 7.71 10.38
N LEU A 229 -0.34 6.96 11.41
CA LEU A 229 0.32 5.66 11.22
C LEU A 229 -0.58 4.64 10.53
N ASP A 230 -1.83 4.51 11.01
CA ASP A 230 -2.78 3.54 10.47
C ASP A 230 -3.08 3.78 8.98
N ARG A 231 -2.94 5.03 8.51
CA ARG A 231 -3.20 5.46 7.12
C ARG A 231 -1.96 5.69 6.28
N LEU A 232 -0.76 5.51 6.84
CA LEU A 232 0.51 5.87 6.20
C LEU A 232 0.73 5.20 4.84
N PHE A 233 0.27 3.97 4.68
CA PHE A 233 0.40 3.19 3.45
C PHE A 233 -0.83 3.25 2.53
N GLU A 234 -1.88 3.96 2.94
CA GLU A 234 -3.02 4.20 2.06
C GLU A 234 -2.60 5.15 0.94
N PRO A 235 -2.88 4.83 -0.33
CA PRO A 235 -2.57 5.72 -1.43
C PRO A 235 -3.41 7.00 -1.32
N PHE A 236 -2.83 8.11 -1.77
CA PHE A 236 -3.54 9.40 -1.90
C PHE A 236 -3.98 10.06 -0.60
N GLN A 237 -3.32 9.75 0.50
CA GLN A 237 -3.55 10.46 1.75
C GLN A 237 -2.70 11.74 1.77
N PRO A 238 -3.29 12.93 1.61
CA PRO A 238 -2.55 14.16 1.77
C PRO A 238 -2.16 14.30 3.24
N VAL A 239 -0.88 14.36 3.51
CA VAL A 239 -0.41 14.92 4.78
C VAL A 239 -0.89 16.37 4.81
N GLN A 240 -1.56 16.79 5.90
CA GLN A 240 -2.13 18.13 6.05
C GLN A 240 -1.14 19.18 5.50
N ARG A 241 -1.65 20.05 4.62
CA ARG A 241 -0.88 21.16 4.06
C ARG A 241 -0.47 22.07 5.22
N GLU A 242 0.78 22.02 5.62
CA GLU A 242 1.33 23.09 6.45
C GLU A 242 1.64 24.28 5.53
N GLU A 243 1.18 25.46 5.94
CA GLU A 243 1.51 26.73 5.26
C GLU A 243 3.05 26.88 5.24
N GLY A 244 3.63 26.84 4.04
CA GLY A 244 5.07 27.00 3.83
C GLY A 244 5.78 25.85 3.08
N MET A 245 5.18 24.69 2.89
CA MET A 245 5.75 23.62 2.06
C MET A 245 5.61 23.96 0.58
N ARG A 246 6.74 24.18 -0.10
CA ARG A 246 6.80 24.51 -1.55
C ARG A 246 6.33 23.40 -2.47
N PHE A 247 6.29 22.15 -2.00
CA PHE A 247 5.80 20.98 -2.76
C PHE A 247 4.95 20.09 -1.86
N ALA A 248 3.67 19.94 -2.22
CA ALA A 248 2.79 18.98 -1.57
C ALA A 248 3.30 17.55 -1.83
N SER A 249 3.23 16.68 -0.83
CA SER A 249 3.53 15.26 -1.02
C SER A 249 2.32 14.60 -1.71
N THR A 250 2.56 13.81 -2.76
CA THR A 250 1.50 13.12 -3.52
C THR A 250 0.70 12.10 -2.73
N GLY A 251 1.13 11.80 -1.49
CA GLY A 251 0.57 10.70 -0.70
C GLY A 251 0.77 9.31 -1.34
N LEU A 252 1.56 9.21 -2.42
CA LEU A 252 1.86 7.96 -3.11
C LEU A 252 3.17 7.31 -2.65
N GLY A 253 4.10 8.10 -2.12
CA GLY A 253 5.45 7.62 -1.84
C GLY A 253 5.47 6.38 -0.96
N MET A 254 4.80 6.38 0.20
CA MET A 254 4.81 5.25 1.12
C MET A 254 4.05 4.03 0.58
N SER A 255 2.97 4.23 -0.15
CA SER A 255 2.24 3.13 -0.79
C SER A 255 3.06 2.45 -1.89
N ILE A 256 3.80 3.23 -2.70
CA ILE A 256 4.75 2.71 -3.71
C ILE A 256 5.91 1.99 -3.01
N THR A 257 6.49 2.58 -1.96
CA THR A 257 7.57 1.95 -1.18
C THR A 257 7.15 0.59 -0.66
N ARG A 258 5.99 0.50 -0.02
CA ARG A 258 5.46 -0.79 0.46
C ARG A 258 5.31 -1.80 -0.67
N ARG A 259 4.79 -1.37 -1.81
CA ARG A 259 4.60 -2.25 -2.97
C ARG A 259 5.93 -2.77 -3.53
N ILE A 260 6.93 -1.89 -3.67
CA ILE A 260 8.27 -2.28 -4.14
C ILE A 260 8.91 -3.26 -3.15
N VAL A 261 8.86 -2.99 -1.83
CA VAL A 261 9.41 -3.87 -0.80
C VAL A 261 8.78 -5.26 -0.86
N LEU A 262 7.45 -5.34 -1.00
CA LEU A 262 6.74 -6.61 -1.17
C LEU A 262 7.15 -7.34 -2.44
N MET A 263 7.35 -6.63 -3.56
CA MET A 263 7.85 -7.24 -4.81
C MET A 263 9.28 -7.74 -4.69
N LEU A 264 10.12 -7.06 -3.90
CA LEU A 264 11.48 -7.52 -3.57
C LEU A 264 11.49 -8.71 -2.59
N GLY A 265 10.31 -9.21 -2.19
CA GLY A 265 10.15 -10.36 -1.30
C GLY A 265 10.28 -10.03 0.18
N GLY A 266 10.25 -8.75 0.53
CA GLY A 266 10.47 -8.26 1.88
C GLY A 266 9.24 -7.76 2.61
N GLY A 267 9.49 -7.13 3.77
CA GLY A 267 8.49 -6.49 4.62
C GLY A 267 8.90 -5.07 5.01
N ILE A 268 7.92 -4.24 5.32
CA ILE A 268 8.13 -2.88 5.82
C ILE A 268 7.30 -2.66 7.08
N ASP A 269 7.92 -2.12 8.12
CA ASP A 269 7.30 -1.71 9.39
C ASP A 269 7.62 -0.27 9.72
N VAL A 270 6.76 0.40 10.49
CA VAL A 270 6.96 1.81 10.88
C VAL A 270 6.60 1.99 12.34
N GLN A 271 7.53 2.56 13.09
CA GLN A 271 7.36 2.96 14.46
C GLN A 271 7.53 4.47 14.57
N SER A 272 6.55 5.15 15.13
CA SER A 272 6.59 6.61 15.30
C SER A 272 5.75 7.02 16.50
N SER A 273 6.16 8.12 17.12
CA SER A 273 5.36 8.81 18.12
C SER A 273 5.61 10.32 18.05
N VAL A 274 4.58 11.10 18.33
CA VAL A 274 4.64 12.56 18.22
C VAL A 274 5.77 13.14 19.09
N GLY A 275 6.63 13.93 18.48
CA GLY A 275 7.78 14.57 19.14
C GLY A 275 9.01 13.67 19.33
N HIS A 276 8.99 12.41 18.89
CA HIS A 276 10.10 11.46 19.06
C HIS A 276 10.67 10.93 17.74
N GLY A 277 10.15 11.42 16.61
CA GLY A 277 10.60 11.00 15.28
C GLY A 277 9.95 9.72 14.78
N THR A 278 10.55 9.16 13.72
CA THR A 278 10.04 7.98 13.03
C THR A 278 11.19 7.01 12.74
N THR A 279 10.91 5.73 12.87
CA THR A 279 11.77 4.64 12.40
C THR A 279 10.99 3.82 11.37
N VAL A 280 11.51 3.76 10.16
CA VAL A 280 11.00 2.90 9.09
C VAL A 280 11.97 1.75 8.91
N THR A 281 11.49 0.53 9.08
CA THR A 281 12.26 -0.71 8.97
C THR A 281 11.86 -1.46 7.71
N VAL A 282 12.83 -1.82 6.89
CA VAL A 282 12.66 -2.61 5.66
C VAL A 282 13.50 -3.88 5.79
N ASP A 283 12.84 -5.04 5.81
CA ASP A 283 13.48 -6.35 5.82
C ASP A 283 13.42 -6.97 4.42
N LEU A 284 14.53 -7.38 3.86
CA LEU A 284 14.65 -7.90 2.49
C LEU A 284 15.46 -9.22 2.48
N PRO A 285 15.13 -10.16 1.59
CA PRO A 285 15.91 -11.38 1.43
C PRO A 285 17.24 -11.12 0.71
N VAL A 286 18.31 -11.80 1.15
CA VAL A 286 19.64 -11.73 0.52
C VAL A 286 19.62 -12.33 -0.88
N SER A 287 18.87 -13.40 -1.08
CA SER A 287 18.75 -14.12 -2.37
C SER A 287 17.78 -13.49 -3.37
N GLY A 288 17.15 -12.35 -3.01
CA GLY A 288 16.05 -11.77 -3.77
C GLY A 288 14.70 -12.46 -3.52
N PRO A 289 13.63 -12.00 -4.17
CA PRO A 289 12.29 -12.59 -4.00
C PRO A 289 12.29 -14.04 -4.42
N ALA A 290 11.61 -14.90 -3.66
CA ALA A 290 11.38 -16.28 -4.06
C ALA A 290 10.70 -16.31 -5.44
N THR A 291 11.29 -17.01 -6.40
CA THR A 291 10.69 -17.19 -7.72
C THR A 291 9.34 -17.87 -7.52
N GLN A 292 8.24 -17.18 -7.77
CA GLN A 292 6.96 -17.85 -7.93
C GLN A 292 7.09 -18.70 -9.20
N GLU A 293 7.39 -19.98 -9.04
CA GLU A 293 7.17 -20.94 -10.11
C GLU A 293 5.70 -20.80 -10.54
N ALA A 294 5.54 -20.41 -11.81
CA ALA A 294 4.23 -20.30 -12.43
C ALA A 294 3.53 -21.66 -12.32
N ALA A 295 2.50 -21.72 -11.49
CA ALA A 295 1.57 -22.84 -11.43
C ALA A 295 0.46 -22.67 -12.46
#